data_0ba356865a60fe77af3301c2ca73e993
#
_entry.id   0ba356865a60fe77af3301c2ca73e993
#
_cell.length_a   1.000
_cell.length_b   1.000
_cell.length_c   1.000
_cell.angle_alpha   90.00
_cell.angle_beta   90.00
_cell.angle_gamma   90.00
#
_symmetry.space_group_name_H-M   'P 1'
#
loop_
_entity.id
_entity.type
_entity.pdbx_description
1 polymer ?
#
loop_
_entity_poly.entity_id
_entity_poly.type
_entity_poly.pdbx_seq_one_letter_code
_entity_poly.pdbx_strand_id
1 'polypeptide(L)'
;MKKFLALIILSLILGSSFASSNESIKKDGFLVPTNKWKDKIKIDENFKVNNPEDKIIIIYNHGSNGNDVGLKDCFWIRELRNWAQLAGDKINGKEVMVYIHCQGQLEGDLGAKLGKIGMWMKKWEGPYPGTSKMDRRVEGNLEVVKKFVNLGVPKKQIFMSGHSCGGWATLRLTAKYMNEVGGGISLMPGCFWNLSKKYKVKKVGYEKAMEKFHKKYPGMAEWRQAQIDIIKEGNAPILIFTHPMDQFEGLTSDWMDDVPNFKRVVVSEKKKVNGKKCNTAGSNWEEPLKNFHIIDFADCFMHYHPLIKEYITSRL
;
A
#
# COMPACT_ATOMS: atom_id res chain seq x y z
N MET A 1 29.69 -47.23 -21.36
CA MET A 1 28.32 -46.86 -20.94
C MET A 1 28.16 -46.41 -19.47
N LYS A 2 29.20 -46.37 -18.62
CA LYS A 2 29.09 -45.93 -17.20
C LYS A 2 29.39 -44.42 -16.97
N LYS A 3 29.89 -43.67 -17.97
CA LYS A 3 30.19 -42.25 -17.83
C LYS A 3 29.06 -41.32 -18.26
N PHE A 4 28.00 -41.79 -18.90
CA PHE A 4 26.86 -40.99 -19.33
C PHE A 4 25.75 -40.87 -18.26
N LEU A 5 25.74 -41.76 -17.27
CA LEU A 5 24.73 -41.76 -16.21
C LEU A 5 25.03 -40.71 -15.11
N ALA A 6 26.27 -40.32 -14.93
CA ALA A 6 26.69 -39.37 -13.91
C ALA A 6 26.37 -37.88 -14.29
N LEU A 7 26.22 -37.59 -15.58
CA LEU A 7 25.90 -36.23 -16.03
C LEU A 7 24.39 -35.92 -15.94
N ILE A 8 23.53 -36.91 -15.98
CA ILE A 8 22.07 -36.74 -15.89
C ILE A 8 21.62 -36.53 -14.45
N ILE A 9 22.35 -37.07 -13.47
CA ILE A 9 22.01 -36.90 -12.05
C ILE A 9 22.46 -35.53 -11.54
N LEU A 10 23.52 -34.95 -12.09
CA LEU A 10 24.00 -33.62 -11.68
C LEU A 10 23.13 -32.46 -12.22
N SER A 11 22.41 -32.67 -13.33
CA SER A 11 21.48 -31.69 -13.89
C SER A 11 20.12 -31.66 -13.17
N LEU A 12 19.78 -32.68 -12.39
CA LEU A 12 18.55 -32.76 -11.61
C LEU A 12 18.66 -32.14 -10.20
N ILE A 13 19.87 -31.86 -9.73
CA ILE A 13 20.10 -31.26 -8.40
C ILE A 13 20.26 -29.73 -8.48
N LEU A 14 20.51 -29.17 -9.67
CA LEU A 14 20.60 -27.73 -9.88
C LEU A 14 19.26 -27.06 -10.26
N GLY A 15 18.19 -27.81 -10.28
CA GLY A 15 16.82 -27.30 -10.34
C GLY A 15 16.30 -26.85 -8.99
N SER A 16 17.09 -26.14 -8.19
CA SER A 16 16.58 -25.31 -7.11
C SER A 16 15.76 -24.20 -7.79
N SER A 17 14.46 -24.45 -7.92
CA SER A 17 13.46 -23.48 -8.27
C SER A 17 13.70 -22.24 -7.42
N PHE A 18 14.33 -21.22 -8.03
CA PHE A 18 14.20 -19.86 -7.57
C PHE A 18 12.70 -19.59 -7.59
N ALA A 19 12.07 -19.63 -6.42
CA ALA A 19 10.67 -19.31 -6.28
C ALA A 19 10.48 -17.94 -6.92
N SER A 20 9.69 -17.91 -7.97
CA SER A 20 9.38 -16.73 -8.76
C SER A 20 9.01 -15.60 -7.80
N SER A 21 9.70 -14.47 -7.93
CA SER A 21 9.45 -13.25 -7.16
C SER A 21 8.05 -12.66 -7.36
N ASN A 22 7.21 -13.30 -8.14
CA ASN A 22 5.86 -12.91 -8.51
C ASN A 22 4.78 -13.74 -7.80
N GLU A 23 5.14 -14.46 -6.74
CA GLU A 23 4.13 -15.17 -5.95
C GLU A 23 3.23 -14.16 -5.25
N SER A 24 1.93 -14.35 -5.37
CA SER A 24 0.88 -13.47 -4.88
C SER A 24 0.06 -14.12 -3.78
N ILE A 25 -0.53 -13.29 -2.93
CA ILE A 25 -1.33 -13.71 -1.79
C ILE A 25 -2.77 -13.24 -1.99
N LYS A 26 -3.74 -14.13 -1.71
CA LYS A 26 -5.17 -13.96 -2.00
C LYS A 26 -6.07 -13.97 -0.77
N LYS A 27 -5.49 -13.87 0.41
CA LYS A 27 -6.22 -14.07 1.66
C LYS A 27 -5.92 -12.99 2.68
N ASP A 28 -6.87 -12.79 3.57
CA ASP A 28 -6.73 -11.96 4.75
C ASP A 28 -5.96 -12.70 5.84
N GLY A 29 -5.35 -11.96 6.75
CA GLY A 29 -4.70 -12.52 7.92
C GLY A 29 -3.60 -11.66 8.49
N PHE A 30 -3.00 -12.12 9.58
CA PHE A 30 -1.86 -11.46 10.19
C PHE A 30 -0.56 -11.93 9.55
N LEU A 31 0.31 -10.99 9.25
CA LEU A 31 1.69 -11.30 8.86
C LEU A 31 2.44 -11.90 10.04
N VAL A 32 3.01 -13.08 9.83
CA VAL A 32 3.91 -13.68 10.80
C VAL A 32 5.22 -12.89 10.79
N PRO A 33 5.72 -12.44 11.97
CA PRO A 33 6.96 -11.69 12.07
C PRO A 33 8.14 -12.38 11.37
N THR A 34 8.99 -11.59 10.71
CA THR A 34 10.25 -12.07 10.13
C THR A 34 11.41 -11.17 10.51
N ASN A 35 12.61 -11.75 10.66
CA ASN A 35 13.81 -11.00 11.02
C ASN A 35 14.69 -10.65 9.81
N LYS A 36 14.45 -11.28 8.66
CA LYS A 36 15.26 -11.11 7.45
C LYS A 36 14.38 -10.82 6.25
N TRP A 37 14.83 -9.92 5.42
CA TRP A 37 14.16 -9.56 4.16
C TRP A 37 13.81 -10.75 3.27
N LYS A 38 14.66 -11.77 3.25
CA LYS A 38 14.50 -12.96 2.39
C LYS A 38 13.68 -14.07 3.01
N ASP A 39 13.22 -13.93 4.24
CA ASP A 39 12.40 -14.96 4.90
C ASP A 39 11.10 -15.18 4.12
N LYS A 40 10.61 -16.39 4.16
CA LYS A 40 9.33 -16.74 3.55
C LYS A 40 8.19 -16.02 4.29
N ILE A 41 7.40 -15.26 3.56
CA ILE A 41 6.21 -14.62 4.13
C ILE A 41 5.17 -15.69 4.47
N LYS A 42 4.71 -15.65 5.70
CA LYS A 42 3.64 -16.51 6.22
C LYS A 42 2.49 -15.66 6.72
N ILE A 43 1.28 -16.16 6.59
CA ILE A 43 0.05 -15.50 7.03
C ILE A 43 -0.67 -16.42 8.00
N ASP A 44 -0.98 -15.89 9.16
CA ASP A 44 -1.91 -16.51 10.10
C ASP A 44 -3.33 -16.02 9.79
N GLU A 45 -4.15 -16.92 9.28
CA GLU A 45 -5.56 -16.65 8.93
C GLU A 45 -6.48 -16.64 10.16
N ASN A 46 -5.98 -17.00 11.34
CA ASN A 46 -6.76 -16.92 12.56
C ASN A 46 -6.96 -15.47 12.98
N PHE A 47 -8.20 -15.02 12.93
CA PHE A 47 -8.58 -13.68 13.35
C PHE A 47 -8.73 -13.63 14.87
N LYS A 48 -7.59 -13.72 15.59
CA LYS A 48 -7.54 -13.66 17.06
C LYS A 48 -6.55 -12.62 17.54
N VAL A 49 -6.94 -11.84 18.53
CA VAL A 49 -6.08 -10.86 19.18
C VAL A 49 -6.12 -11.13 20.69
N ASN A 50 -5.03 -11.64 21.23
CA ASN A 50 -4.88 -11.85 22.67
C ASN A 50 -4.37 -10.55 23.31
N ASN A 51 -4.94 -10.15 24.46
CA ASN A 51 -4.60 -8.90 25.17
C ASN A 51 -4.68 -7.70 24.22
N PRO A 52 -5.86 -7.39 23.69
CA PRO A 52 -6.03 -6.39 22.62
C PRO A 52 -5.57 -4.97 23.02
N GLU A 53 -5.59 -4.65 24.31
CA GLU A 53 -5.08 -3.40 24.88
C GLU A 53 -3.56 -3.24 24.74
N ASP A 54 -2.83 -4.35 24.61
CA ASP A 54 -1.37 -4.39 24.44
C ASP A 54 -0.94 -4.55 22.97
N LYS A 55 -1.88 -4.38 22.04
CA LYS A 55 -1.61 -4.52 20.61
C LYS A 55 -1.78 -3.21 19.85
N ILE A 56 -0.94 -3.02 18.85
CA ILE A 56 -1.10 -2.02 17.80
C ILE A 56 -1.43 -2.78 16.52
N ILE A 57 -2.58 -2.48 15.93
CA ILE A 57 -3.00 -3.12 14.70
C ILE A 57 -2.73 -2.18 13.53
N ILE A 58 -1.96 -2.64 12.54
CA ILE A 58 -1.81 -1.97 11.25
C ILE A 58 -2.62 -2.76 10.23
N ILE A 59 -3.69 -2.18 9.70
CA ILE A 59 -4.49 -2.78 8.62
C ILE A 59 -3.90 -2.32 7.30
N TYR A 60 -3.31 -3.25 6.54
CA TYR A 60 -2.63 -2.96 5.30
C TYR A 60 -3.48 -3.30 4.08
N ASN A 61 -3.67 -2.30 3.22
CA ASN A 61 -4.46 -2.36 1.99
C ASN A 61 -3.56 -2.51 0.77
N HIS A 62 -3.89 -3.44 -0.11
CA HIS A 62 -3.17 -3.64 -1.36
C HIS A 62 -3.40 -2.51 -2.38
N GLY A 63 -2.47 -2.36 -3.30
CA GLY A 63 -2.60 -1.49 -4.46
C GLY A 63 -3.69 -1.95 -5.43
N SER A 64 -3.77 -1.31 -6.58
CA SER A 64 -4.56 -1.79 -7.71
C SER A 64 -3.76 -2.86 -8.43
N ASN A 65 -4.23 -4.09 -8.44
CA ASN A 65 -3.64 -5.14 -9.27
C ASN A 65 -3.95 -4.85 -10.73
N GLY A 66 -2.95 -4.36 -11.43
CA GLY A 66 -3.10 -3.62 -12.69
C GLY A 66 -3.66 -4.38 -13.88
N ASN A 67 -3.76 -5.69 -13.85
CA ASN A 67 -4.26 -6.50 -14.95
C ASN A 67 -5.33 -7.50 -14.56
N ASP A 68 -5.51 -7.73 -13.26
CA ASP A 68 -6.35 -8.81 -12.84
C ASP A 68 -7.67 -8.32 -12.33
N VAL A 69 -8.50 -8.49 -13.16
CA VAL A 69 -9.87 -8.25 -13.13
C VAL A 69 -10.64 -9.31 -12.42
N GLY A 70 -10.03 -10.31 -12.02
CA GLY A 70 -10.55 -11.36 -11.20
C GLY A 70 -9.67 -11.48 -9.97
N LEU A 71 -10.16 -11.20 -8.83
CA LEU A 71 -9.98 -11.78 -7.49
C LEU A 71 -8.73 -12.65 -7.21
N LYS A 72 -7.75 -12.69 -8.12
CA LYS A 72 -6.72 -13.71 -8.03
C LYS A 72 -5.61 -13.32 -7.07
N ASP A 73 -5.24 -12.04 -7.02
CA ASP A 73 -4.03 -11.63 -6.33
C ASP A 73 -4.21 -10.28 -5.65
N CYS A 74 -4.25 -10.26 -4.33
CA CYS A 74 -4.33 -9.01 -3.57
C CYS A 74 -2.95 -8.41 -3.36
N PHE A 75 -1.99 -9.20 -2.90
CA PHE A 75 -0.68 -8.72 -2.51
C PHE A 75 0.42 -9.46 -3.26
N TRP A 76 1.45 -8.75 -3.62
CA TRP A 76 2.72 -9.34 -3.99
C TRP A 76 3.53 -9.63 -2.72
N ILE A 77 4.21 -10.78 -2.68
CA ILE A 77 5.06 -11.13 -1.54
C ILE A 77 6.08 -10.04 -1.20
N ARG A 78 6.62 -9.37 -2.22
CA ARG A 78 7.56 -8.26 -2.01
C ARG A 78 6.97 -7.09 -1.27
N GLU A 79 5.70 -6.76 -1.56
CA GLU A 79 4.94 -5.69 -0.91
C GLU A 79 4.84 -5.90 0.61
N LEU A 80 4.75 -7.14 1.03
CA LEU A 80 4.54 -7.51 2.43
C LEU A 80 5.83 -7.64 3.25
N ARG A 81 7.00 -7.72 2.62
CA ARG A 81 8.26 -8.01 3.33
C ARG A 81 8.63 -6.96 4.37
N ASN A 82 8.51 -5.69 4.04
CA ASN A 82 8.78 -4.61 5.00
C ASN A 82 7.79 -4.65 6.17
N TRP A 83 6.55 -4.94 5.90
CA TRP A 83 5.51 -5.04 6.93
C TRP A 83 5.69 -6.26 7.83
N ALA A 84 6.10 -7.40 7.28
CA ALA A 84 6.42 -8.59 8.06
C ALA A 84 7.63 -8.40 8.99
N GLN A 85 8.57 -7.50 8.64
CA GLN A 85 9.68 -7.12 9.52
C GLN A 85 9.28 -6.11 10.60
N LEU A 86 8.22 -5.35 10.39
CA LEU A 86 7.66 -4.45 11.41
C LEU A 86 6.74 -5.21 12.39
N ALA A 87 6.11 -6.29 11.92
CA ALA A 87 5.28 -7.14 12.76
C ALA A 87 6.12 -7.76 13.90
N GLY A 88 5.54 -7.81 15.09
CA GLY A 88 6.21 -8.29 16.32
C GLY A 88 7.08 -7.25 17.03
N ASP A 89 7.36 -6.10 16.41
CA ASP A 89 8.06 -5.01 17.07
C ASP A 89 7.22 -4.42 18.22
N LYS A 90 7.90 -3.82 19.19
CA LYS A 90 7.23 -3.12 20.30
C LYS A 90 7.33 -1.61 20.14
N ILE A 91 6.21 -0.92 20.34
CA ILE A 91 6.10 0.53 20.39
C ILE A 91 5.38 0.90 21.69
N ASN A 92 6.03 1.65 22.58
CA ASN A 92 5.52 1.97 23.92
C ASN A 92 5.05 0.72 24.69
N GLY A 93 5.81 -0.38 24.59
CA GLY A 93 5.49 -1.66 25.24
C GLY A 93 4.46 -2.52 24.52
N LYS A 94 3.71 -1.97 23.55
CA LYS A 94 2.66 -2.65 22.79
C LYS A 94 3.23 -3.34 21.55
N GLU A 95 2.77 -4.55 21.28
CA GLU A 95 3.20 -5.33 20.12
C GLU A 95 2.48 -4.88 18.83
N VAL A 96 3.25 -4.71 17.77
CA VAL A 96 2.72 -4.41 16.42
C VAL A 96 2.26 -5.70 15.75
N MET A 97 1.00 -5.74 15.37
CA MET A 97 0.42 -6.78 14.52
C MET A 97 0.02 -6.15 13.18
N VAL A 98 0.43 -6.76 12.08
CA VAL A 98 0.06 -6.28 10.73
C VAL A 98 -0.95 -7.23 10.14
N TYR A 99 -2.16 -6.73 9.92
CA TYR A 99 -3.25 -7.45 9.28
C TYR A 99 -3.35 -7.02 7.81
N ILE A 100 -3.24 -7.97 6.89
CA ILE A 100 -3.44 -7.72 5.47
C ILE A 100 -4.90 -7.96 5.12
N HIS A 101 -5.53 -7.00 4.45
CA HIS A 101 -6.92 -7.08 4.03
C HIS A 101 -7.05 -7.14 2.52
N CYS A 102 -7.48 -8.30 2.02
CA CYS A 102 -7.66 -8.59 0.61
C CYS A 102 -9.08 -8.23 0.16
N GLN A 103 -9.26 -7.06 -0.40
CA GLN A 103 -10.57 -6.59 -0.86
C GLN A 103 -10.98 -7.09 -2.23
N GLY A 104 -10.15 -7.87 -2.90
CA GLY A 104 -10.42 -8.36 -4.25
C GLY A 104 -11.75 -9.11 -4.38
N GLN A 105 -12.18 -9.80 -3.33
CA GLN A 105 -13.44 -10.56 -3.31
C GLN A 105 -14.69 -9.68 -3.36
N LEU A 106 -14.62 -8.42 -2.92
CA LEU A 106 -15.74 -7.48 -2.96
C LEU A 106 -15.81 -6.72 -4.29
N GLU A 107 -14.76 -6.79 -5.07
CA GLU A 107 -14.65 -6.03 -6.30
C GLU A 107 -15.31 -6.70 -7.50
N GLY A 108 -15.55 -8.01 -7.43
CA GLY A 108 -16.30 -8.82 -8.40
C GLY A 108 -15.85 -8.68 -9.85
N ASP A 109 -16.47 -9.41 -10.73
CA ASP A 109 -16.15 -9.51 -12.17
C ASP A 109 -16.35 -8.23 -12.99
N LEU A 110 -16.86 -7.15 -12.38
CA LEU A 110 -17.13 -5.90 -13.10
C LEU A 110 -15.89 -5.18 -13.59
N GLY A 111 -14.78 -5.36 -12.91
CA GLY A 111 -13.53 -4.76 -13.33
C GLY A 111 -13.11 -5.17 -14.75
N ALA A 112 -13.40 -6.43 -15.19
CA ALA A 112 -13.10 -6.94 -16.51
C ALA A 112 -13.79 -6.18 -17.63
N LYS A 113 -15.02 -5.81 -17.39
CA LYS A 113 -15.88 -5.23 -18.42
C LYS A 113 -15.70 -3.73 -18.62
N LEU A 114 -15.08 -3.02 -17.67
CA LEU A 114 -15.13 -1.55 -17.63
C LEU A 114 -13.83 -0.83 -18.01
N GLY A 115 -12.75 -1.57 -18.22
CA GLY A 115 -11.43 -0.98 -18.40
C GLY A 115 -10.93 -0.30 -17.10
N LYS A 116 -9.62 -0.13 -17.01
CA LYS A 116 -8.91 0.25 -15.78
C LYS A 116 -9.35 1.59 -15.15
N ILE A 117 -9.79 2.54 -15.94
CA ILE A 117 -10.09 3.91 -15.49
C ILE A 117 -11.53 4.03 -14.99
N GLY A 118 -12.49 3.51 -15.76
CA GLY A 118 -13.90 3.58 -15.39
C GLY A 118 -14.27 2.78 -14.15
N MET A 119 -13.46 1.78 -13.83
CA MET A 119 -13.67 0.87 -12.71
C MET A 119 -13.73 1.57 -11.33
N TRP A 120 -12.86 2.55 -11.09
CA TRP A 120 -12.80 3.25 -9.79
C TRP A 120 -13.92 4.26 -9.59
N MET A 121 -14.50 4.75 -10.67
CA MET A 121 -15.55 5.78 -10.67
C MET A 121 -16.95 5.19 -10.76
N LYS A 122 -17.11 4.02 -11.38
CA LYS A 122 -18.44 3.49 -11.65
C LYS A 122 -19.17 3.12 -10.37
N LYS A 123 -20.44 3.52 -10.30
CA LYS A 123 -21.36 3.10 -9.26
C LYS A 123 -21.63 1.60 -9.36
N TRP A 124 -21.76 1.00 -8.21
CA TRP A 124 -21.90 -0.44 -8.03
C TRP A 124 -23.34 -0.80 -7.70
N GLU A 125 -23.76 -1.99 -8.11
CA GLU A 125 -25.10 -2.54 -7.82
C GLU A 125 -25.07 -3.63 -6.72
N GLY A 126 -23.88 -3.92 -6.18
CA GLY A 126 -23.66 -4.94 -5.15
C GLY A 126 -23.99 -4.45 -3.71
N PRO A 127 -23.33 -5.00 -2.68
CA PRO A 127 -23.65 -4.74 -1.26
C PRO A 127 -23.69 -3.27 -0.85
N TYR A 128 -23.02 -2.40 -1.60
CA TYR A 128 -23.00 -0.95 -1.37
C TYR A 128 -23.48 -0.22 -2.65
N PRO A 129 -24.77 -0.27 -2.98
CA PRO A 129 -25.30 0.27 -4.22
C PRO A 129 -25.07 1.78 -4.31
N GLY A 130 -24.80 2.25 -5.51
CA GLY A 130 -24.55 3.67 -5.78
C GLY A 130 -23.16 4.18 -5.40
N THR A 131 -22.28 3.35 -4.83
CA THR A 131 -20.91 3.72 -4.43
C THR A 131 -19.88 3.40 -5.51
N SER A 132 -18.78 4.13 -5.51
CA SER A 132 -17.62 3.81 -6.35
C SER A 132 -16.82 2.63 -5.77
N LYS A 133 -15.93 2.04 -6.57
CA LYS A 133 -14.99 1.02 -6.07
C LYS A 133 -14.15 1.55 -4.91
N MET A 134 -13.71 2.81 -4.95
CA MET A 134 -12.97 3.44 -3.87
C MET A 134 -13.81 3.57 -2.60
N ASP A 135 -15.06 4.00 -2.71
CA ASP A 135 -15.95 4.12 -1.55
C ASP A 135 -16.19 2.74 -0.91
N ARG A 136 -16.43 1.70 -1.71
CA ARG A 136 -16.56 0.34 -1.17
C ARG A 136 -15.30 -0.14 -0.47
N ARG A 137 -14.12 0.20 -1.00
CA ARG A 137 -12.85 -0.11 -0.36
C ARG A 137 -12.72 0.59 0.99
N VAL A 138 -13.10 1.86 1.07
CA VAL A 138 -13.11 2.63 2.32
C VAL A 138 -14.06 2.01 3.33
N GLU A 139 -15.30 1.71 2.94
CA GLU A 139 -16.29 1.11 3.83
C GLU A 139 -15.90 -0.32 4.24
N GLY A 140 -15.41 -1.14 3.32
CA GLY A 140 -14.93 -2.50 3.65
C GLY A 140 -13.77 -2.49 4.66
N ASN A 141 -12.86 -1.53 4.55
CA ASN A 141 -11.80 -1.34 5.54
C ASN A 141 -12.36 -0.87 6.89
N LEU A 142 -13.37 0.00 6.90
CA LEU A 142 -14.02 0.41 8.14
C LEU A 142 -14.68 -0.79 8.86
N GLU A 143 -15.25 -1.73 8.11
CA GLU A 143 -15.79 -2.97 8.71
C GLU A 143 -14.68 -3.79 9.39
N VAL A 144 -13.47 -3.83 8.81
CA VAL A 144 -12.33 -4.49 9.46
C VAL A 144 -11.89 -3.75 10.72
N VAL A 145 -11.85 -2.41 10.69
CA VAL A 145 -11.58 -1.59 11.89
C VAL A 145 -12.58 -1.93 13.00
N LYS A 146 -13.89 -1.94 12.69
CA LYS A 146 -14.95 -2.29 13.65
C LYS A 146 -14.77 -3.69 14.24
N LYS A 147 -14.35 -4.66 13.43
CA LYS A 147 -14.05 -6.01 13.93
C LYS A 147 -12.96 -5.98 15.00
N PHE A 148 -11.86 -5.23 14.80
CA PHE A 148 -10.81 -5.11 15.81
C PHE A 148 -11.28 -4.36 17.05
N VAL A 149 -12.06 -3.30 16.91
CA VAL A 149 -12.67 -2.59 18.05
C VAL A 149 -13.57 -3.53 18.86
N ASN A 150 -14.36 -4.37 18.20
CA ASN A 150 -15.22 -5.36 18.86
C ASN A 150 -14.42 -6.47 19.57
N LEU A 151 -13.19 -6.74 19.16
CA LEU A 151 -12.24 -7.60 19.89
C LEU A 151 -11.59 -6.92 21.09
N GLY A 152 -11.85 -5.63 21.32
CA GLY A 152 -11.33 -4.86 22.44
C GLY A 152 -10.06 -4.05 22.12
N VAL A 153 -9.64 -3.99 20.84
CA VAL A 153 -8.51 -3.12 20.46
C VAL A 153 -8.94 -1.65 20.54
N PRO A 154 -8.24 -0.81 21.30
CA PRO A 154 -8.55 0.62 21.35
C PRO A 154 -8.39 1.28 19.98
N LYS A 155 -9.34 2.13 19.59
CA LYS A 155 -9.32 2.83 18.29
C LYS A 155 -8.01 3.55 18.00
N LYS A 156 -7.40 4.17 19.00
CA LYS A 156 -6.09 4.84 18.90
C LYS A 156 -4.95 3.90 18.53
N GLN A 157 -5.09 2.61 18.75
CA GLN A 157 -4.10 1.58 18.46
C GLN A 157 -4.32 0.91 17.11
N ILE A 158 -5.33 1.34 16.33
CA ILE A 158 -5.60 0.84 14.98
C ILE A 158 -5.13 1.87 13.97
N PHE A 159 -4.21 1.48 13.09
CA PHE A 159 -3.67 2.33 12.03
C PHE A 159 -4.02 1.75 10.67
N MET A 160 -4.47 2.62 9.78
CA MET A 160 -4.66 2.26 8.38
C MET A 160 -3.35 2.38 7.62
N SER A 161 -3.09 1.46 6.72
CA SER A 161 -1.96 1.56 5.81
C SER A 161 -2.29 1.00 4.44
N GLY A 162 -1.48 1.33 3.45
CA GLY A 162 -1.62 0.77 2.11
C GLY A 162 -0.74 1.42 1.08
N HIS A 163 -0.59 0.72 -0.04
CA HIS A 163 0.22 1.12 -1.18
C HIS A 163 -0.67 1.52 -2.38
N SER A 164 -0.23 2.47 -3.18
CA SER A 164 -0.90 2.85 -4.43
C SER A 164 -2.38 3.23 -4.21
N CYS A 165 -3.34 2.56 -4.85
CA CYS A 165 -4.76 2.74 -4.58
C CYS A 165 -5.14 2.37 -3.13
N GLY A 166 -4.42 1.44 -2.49
CA GLY A 166 -4.53 1.17 -1.05
C GLY A 166 -4.06 2.35 -0.20
N GLY A 167 -2.99 3.01 -0.61
CA GLY A 167 -2.51 4.25 -0.01
C GLY A 167 -3.54 5.38 -0.14
N TRP A 168 -4.19 5.51 -1.31
CA TRP A 168 -5.27 6.47 -1.52
C TRP A 168 -6.50 6.16 -0.65
N ALA A 169 -6.87 4.88 -0.54
CA ALA A 169 -7.94 4.45 0.36
C ALA A 169 -7.61 4.76 1.83
N THR A 170 -6.34 4.61 2.23
CA THR A 170 -5.86 5.00 3.56
C THR A 170 -6.06 6.48 3.82
N LEU A 171 -5.70 7.36 2.87
CA LEU A 171 -5.96 8.81 2.99
C LEU A 171 -7.45 9.09 3.18
N ARG A 172 -8.29 8.48 2.33
CA ARG A 172 -9.74 8.66 2.35
C ARG A 172 -10.40 8.16 3.64
N LEU A 173 -10.05 6.94 4.09
CA LEU A 173 -10.61 6.35 5.30
C LEU A 173 -10.23 7.17 6.51
N THR A 174 -8.93 7.48 6.65
CA THR A 174 -8.44 8.21 7.82
C THR A 174 -9.05 9.60 7.89
N ALA A 175 -9.21 10.29 6.75
CA ALA A 175 -9.86 11.59 6.70
C ALA A 175 -11.35 11.52 7.09
N LYS A 176 -12.09 10.57 6.52
CA LYS A 176 -13.53 10.42 6.74
C LYS A 176 -13.89 9.91 8.14
N TYR A 177 -13.03 9.05 8.69
CA TYR A 177 -13.27 8.31 9.94
C TYR A 177 -12.14 8.48 10.96
N MET A 178 -11.62 9.70 11.09
CA MET A 178 -10.47 10.01 11.95
C MET A 178 -10.66 9.63 13.43
N ASN A 179 -11.90 9.54 13.92
CA ASN A 179 -12.22 9.14 15.28
C ASN A 179 -12.31 7.61 15.48
N GLU A 180 -12.21 6.85 14.40
CA GLU A 180 -12.27 5.39 14.42
C GLU A 180 -10.89 4.74 14.39
N VAL A 181 -9.83 5.51 14.10
CA VAL A 181 -8.46 5.02 13.98
C VAL A 181 -7.45 5.96 14.62
N GLY A 182 -6.29 5.45 14.99
CA GLY A 182 -5.17 6.24 15.53
C GLY A 182 -4.50 7.13 14.47
N GLY A 183 -4.59 6.74 13.18
CA GLY A 183 -4.02 7.49 12.06
C GLY A 183 -3.82 6.65 10.81
N GLY A 184 -3.15 7.24 9.81
CA GLY A 184 -2.86 6.59 8.54
C GLY A 184 -1.38 6.60 8.16
N ILE A 185 -0.94 5.54 7.46
CA ILE A 185 0.41 5.42 6.89
C ILE A 185 0.23 5.10 5.41
N SER A 186 0.34 6.11 4.56
CA SER A 186 0.07 6.00 3.14
C SER A 186 1.36 5.88 2.33
N LEU A 187 1.46 4.85 1.50
CA LEU A 187 2.65 4.55 0.71
C LEU A 187 2.38 4.79 -0.78
N MET A 188 3.15 5.66 -1.40
CA MET A 188 3.05 5.98 -2.83
C MET A 188 1.57 6.09 -3.29
N PRO A 189 0.74 6.90 -2.60
CA PRO A 189 -0.68 6.98 -2.93
C PRO A 189 -0.88 7.40 -4.38
N GLY A 190 -1.67 6.61 -5.11
CA GLY A 190 -1.93 6.89 -6.52
C GLY A 190 -2.97 5.94 -7.08
N CYS A 191 -4.09 6.49 -7.57
CA CYS A 191 -5.20 5.70 -8.09
C CYS A 191 -5.75 6.22 -9.41
N PHE A 192 -5.11 7.25 -10.00
CA PHE A 192 -5.61 7.97 -11.17
C PHE A 192 -4.65 7.88 -12.37
N TRP A 193 -4.35 6.65 -12.80
CA TRP A 193 -3.46 6.43 -13.93
C TRP A 193 -2.04 7.01 -13.72
N ASN A 194 -1.21 6.89 -14.75
CA ASN A 194 0.16 7.43 -14.81
C ASN A 194 0.16 8.96 -15.02
N LEU A 195 -0.45 9.75 -14.15
CA LEU A 195 -0.60 11.20 -14.34
C LEU A 195 0.74 11.89 -14.54
N SER A 196 1.65 11.68 -13.63
CA SER A 196 2.97 12.33 -13.63
C SER A 196 3.75 12.04 -14.92
N LYS A 197 3.79 10.78 -15.36
CA LYS A 197 4.49 10.36 -16.58
C LYS A 197 3.75 10.75 -17.85
N LYS A 198 2.43 10.46 -17.91
CA LYS A 198 1.62 10.62 -19.12
C LYS A 198 1.51 12.07 -19.55
N TYR A 199 1.31 12.97 -18.61
CA TYR A 199 1.17 14.40 -18.86
C TYR A 199 2.48 15.16 -18.75
N LYS A 200 3.61 14.44 -18.58
CA LYS A 200 4.95 15.01 -18.56
C LYS A 200 5.08 16.16 -17.57
N VAL A 201 4.53 15.99 -16.35
CA VAL A 201 4.47 17.04 -15.31
C VAL A 201 5.82 17.70 -15.08
N LYS A 202 6.91 16.92 -15.03
CA LYS A 202 8.29 17.45 -14.92
C LYS A 202 8.66 18.43 -16.04
N LYS A 203 8.10 18.26 -17.25
CA LYS A 203 8.43 19.10 -18.42
C LYS A 203 7.53 20.31 -18.57
N VAL A 204 6.23 20.13 -18.32
CA VAL A 204 5.23 21.16 -18.62
C VAL A 204 4.72 21.90 -17.38
N GLY A 205 5.05 21.42 -16.19
CA GLY A 205 4.51 21.93 -14.92
C GLY A 205 3.18 21.29 -14.54
N TYR A 206 2.80 21.43 -13.27
CA TYR A 206 1.60 20.83 -12.72
C TYR A 206 0.31 21.36 -13.39
N GLU A 207 0.13 22.66 -13.46
CA GLU A 207 -1.09 23.28 -13.98
C GLU A 207 -1.40 22.87 -15.41
N LYS A 208 -0.42 22.99 -16.33
CA LYS A 208 -0.60 22.55 -17.72
C LYS A 208 -0.85 21.06 -17.87
N ALA A 209 -0.27 20.26 -16.97
CA ALA A 209 -0.50 18.81 -16.98
C ALA A 209 -1.94 18.51 -16.54
N MET A 210 -2.44 19.18 -15.51
CA MET A 210 -3.80 19.00 -15.01
C MET A 210 -4.84 19.56 -15.99
N GLU A 211 -4.59 20.68 -16.62
CA GLU A 211 -5.45 21.21 -17.71
C GLU A 211 -5.63 20.17 -18.83
N LYS A 212 -4.53 19.56 -19.28
CA LYS A 212 -4.59 18.49 -20.30
C LYS A 212 -5.33 17.27 -19.82
N PHE A 213 -5.17 16.91 -18.55
CA PHE A 213 -5.89 15.79 -17.94
C PHE A 213 -7.39 16.08 -17.87
N HIS A 214 -7.79 17.25 -17.38
CA HIS A 214 -9.19 17.71 -17.35
C HIS A 214 -9.81 17.71 -18.75
N LYS A 215 -9.13 18.31 -19.74
CA LYS A 215 -9.62 18.33 -21.11
C LYS A 215 -9.86 16.94 -21.70
N LYS A 216 -9.00 15.98 -21.35
CA LYS A 216 -9.08 14.61 -21.91
C LYS A 216 -10.01 13.68 -21.15
N TYR A 217 -10.08 13.83 -19.83
CA TYR A 217 -10.84 12.95 -18.93
C TYR A 217 -11.53 13.78 -17.85
N PRO A 218 -12.50 14.67 -18.21
CA PRO A 218 -13.09 15.62 -17.26
C PRO A 218 -13.70 14.93 -16.04
N GLY A 219 -14.54 13.93 -16.23
CA GLY A 219 -15.17 13.23 -15.10
C GLY A 219 -14.19 12.56 -14.15
N MET A 220 -13.03 12.06 -14.64
CA MET A 220 -12.01 11.49 -13.77
C MET A 220 -11.24 12.57 -13.02
N ALA A 221 -10.99 13.70 -13.64
CA ALA A 221 -10.31 14.81 -13.03
C ALA A 221 -11.18 15.44 -11.91
N GLU A 222 -12.46 15.64 -12.18
CA GLU A 222 -13.45 16.08 -11.18
C GLU A 222 -13.55 15.11 -10.01
N TRP A 223 -13.63 13.82 -10.30
CA TRP A 223 -13.68 12.80 -9.25
C TRP A 223 -12.39 12.78 -8.42
N ARG A 224 -11.22 12.92 -9.05
CA ARG A 224 -9.95 13.04 -8.33
C ARG A 224 -9.95 14.26 -7.41
N GLN A 225 -10.41 15.41 -7.90
CA GLN A 225 -10.47 16.63 -7.11
C GLN A 225 -11.42 16.46 -5.93
N ALA A 226 -12.62 15.92 -6.13
CA ALA A 226 -13.56 15.64 -5.04
C ALA A 226 -12.96 14.71 -3.96
N GLN A 227 -12.12 13.73 -4.36
CA GLN A 227 -11.41 12.89 -3.40
C GLN A 227 -10.39 13.71 -2.58
N ILE A 228 -9.64 14.60 -3.25
CA ILE A 228 -8.66 15.47 -2.59
C ILE A 228 -9.36 16.40 -1.61
N ASP A 229 -10.49 16.97 -1.99
CA ASP A 229 -11.26 17.88 -1.15
C ASP A 229 -11.72 17.17 0.15
N ILE A 230 -12.29 15.97 0.05
CA ILE A 230 -12.67 15.16 1.22
C ILE A 230 -11.44 14.86 2.11
N ILE A 231 -10.29 14.56 1.52
CA ILE A 231 -9.07 14.27 2.27
C ILE A 231 -8.58 15.53 3.02
N LYS A 232 -8.62 16.69 2.37
CA LYS A 232 -8.24 17.96 2.97
C LYS A 232 -9.19 18.40 4.09
N GLU A 233 -10.50 18.29 3.87
CA GLU A 233 -11.54 18.61 4.86
C GLU A 233 -11.40 17.78 6.14
N GLY A 234 -11.07 16.49 6.01
CA GLY A 234 -10.90 15.60 7.15
C GLY A 234 -9.71 15.95 8.05
N ASN A 235 -8.67 16.61 7.49
CA ASN A 235 -7.49 17.09 8.23
C ASN A 235 -6.93 16.06 9.24
N ALA A 236 -6.99 14.79 8.91
CA ALA A 236 -6.59 13.71 9.79
C ALA A 236 -5.06 13.54 9.83
N PRO A 237 -4.47 13.06 10.92
CA PRO A 237 -3.04 12.82 10.99
C PRO A 237 -2.66 11.64 10.09
N ILE A 238 -1.79 11.87 9.13
CA ILE A 238 -1.33 10.84 8.20
C ILE A 238 0.17 11.00 7.92
N LEU A 239 0.90 9.89 8.04
CA LEU A 239 2.27 9.77 7.56
C LEU A 239 2.23 9.30 6.09
N ILE A 240 2.82 10.08 5.19
CA ILE A 240 2.74 9.82 3.75
C ILE A 240 4.14 9.68 3.16
N PHE A 241 4.37 8.61 2.42
CA PHE A 241 5.60 8.42 1.65
C PHE A 241 5.32 8.64 0.17
N THR A 242 6.08 9.51 -0.47
CA THR A 242 5.99 9.81 -1.90
C THR A 242 7.36 9.79 -2.56
N HIS A 243 7.42 9.63 -3.88
CA HIS A 243 8.64 9.76 -4.65
C HIS A 243 8.39 10.65 -5.88
N PRO A 244 9.21 11.69 -6.14
CA PRO A 244 8.97 12.64 -7.23
C PRO A 244 9.06 11.99 -8.62
N MET A 245 9.74 10.84 -8.74
CA MET A 245 9.82 10.07 -9.99
C MET A 245 8.73 9.00 -10.11
N ASP A 246 7.80 8.92 -9.15
CA ASP A 246 6.63 8.06 -9.27
C ASP A 246 5.81 8.48 -10.50
N GLN A 247 5.58 7.50 -11.37
CA GLN A 247 4.90 7.74 -12.64
C GLN A 247 3.40 8.05 -12.49
N PHE A 248 2.80 7.69 -11.35
CA PHE A 248 1.37 7.92 -11.09
C PHE A 248 1.14 9.33 -10.54
N GLU A 249 1.32 9.53 -9.26
CA GLU A 249 1.04 10.80 -8.59
C GLU A 249 2.30 11.63 -8.27
N GLY A 250 3.50 11.10 -8.42
CA GLY A 250 4.78 11.72 -8.09
C GLY A 250 4.77 13.24 -7.89
N LEU A 251 4.89 14.01 -8.99
CA LEU A 251 4.88 15.47 -8.97
C LEU A 251 3.46 16.08 -8.86
N THR A 252 2.40 15.27 -8.81
CA THR A 252 1.02 15.76 -8.63
C THR A 252 0.52 15.60 -7.19
N SER A 253 1.40 15.22 -6.28
CA SER A 253 1.10 15.02 -4.86
C SER A 253 1.44 16.20 -3.96
N ASP A 254 1.90 17.33 -4.53
CA ASP A 254 2.36 18.50 -3.75
C ASP A 254 1.23 19.15 -2.93
N TRP A 255 -0.03 18.97 -3.33
CA TRP A 255 -1.19 19.39 -2.53
C TRP A 255 -1.21 18.79 -1.12
N MET A 256 -0.48 17.71 -0.88
CA MET A 256 -0.39 17.06 0.43
C MET A 256 0.41 17.88 1.43
N ASP A 257 1.29 18.79 0.96
CA ASP A 257 2.06 19.68 1.81
C ASP A 257 1.19 20.81 2.40
N ASP A 258 0.03 21.08 1.80
CA ASP A 258 -0.92 22.10 2.26
C ASP A 258 -1.87 21.59 3.36
N VAL A 259 -1.80 20.30 3.73
CA VAL A 259 -2.66 19.72 4.77
C VAL A 259 -1.93 19.69 6.11
N PRO A 260 -2.36 20.47 7.13
CA PRO A 260 -1.57 20.70 8.34
C PRO A 260 -1.15 19.48 9.12
N ASN A 261 -1.99 18.45 9.16
CA ASN A 261 -1.74 17.21 9.92
C ASN A 261 -1.07 16.11 9.09
N PHE A 262 -0.65 16.41 7.86
CA PHE A 262 0.10 15.47 7.05
C PHE A 262 1.59 15.59 7.32
N LYS A 263 2.23 14.46 7.57
CA LYS A 263 3.71 14.34 7.59
C LYS A 263 4.14 13.66 6.30
N ARG A 264 4.43 14.44 5.25
CA ARG A 264 4.92 13.88 3.97
C ARG A 264 6.41 13.64 4.01
N VAL A 265 6.82 12.43 3.72
CA VAL A 265 8.20 12.00 3.55
C VAL A 265 8.47 11.78 2.07
N VAL A 266 9.28 12.64 1.49
CA VAL A 266 9.74 12.47 0.11
C VAL A 266 10.90 11.50 0.12
N VAL A 267 10.64 10.26 -0.30
CA VAL A 267 11.65 9.22 -0.46
C VAL A 267 12.61 9.63 -1.57
N SER A 268 13.89 9.56 -1.32
CA SER A 268 14.89 9.95 -2.29
C SER A 268 16.14 9.09 -2.15
N GLU A 269 16.66 8.60 -3.27
CA GLU A 269 17.95 7.90 -3.32
C GLU A 269 19.12 8.75 -2.81
N LYS A 270 18.96 10.07 -2.83
CA LYS A 270 19.99 11.02 -2.41
C LYS A 270 19.96 11.31 -0.90
N LYS A 271 18.81 11.20 -0.27
CA LYS A 271 18.67 11.45 1.17
C LYS A 271 19.04 10.21 1.98
N LYS A 272 19.82 10.43 3.03
CA LYS A 272 20.04 9.42 4.04
C LYS A 272 18.91 9.48 5.06
N VAL A 273 18.36 8.32 5.41
CA VAL A 273 17.45 8.13 6.52
C VAL A 273 18.15 7.24 7.53
N ASN A 274 18.30 7.70 8.76
CA ASN A 274 19.09 7.03 9.80
C ASN A 274 20.50 6.65 9.31
N GLY A 275 21.18 7.58 8.60
CA GLY A 275 22.53 7.39 8.08
C GLY A 275 22.62 6.52 6.81
N LYS A 276 21.52 5.90 6.37
CA LYS A 276 21.49 4.98 5.22
C LYS A 276 20.70 5.57 4.05
N LYS A 277 21.17 5.28 2.82
CA LYS A 277 20.44 5.65 1.60
C LYS A 277 19.56 4.50 1.17
N CYS A 278 18.33 4.80 0.75
CA CYS A 278 17.53 3.86 0.01
C CYS A 278 17.95 3.87 -1.46
N ASN A 279 19.04 3.18 -1.74
CA ASN A 279 19.55 3.08 -3.09
C ASN A 279 18.94 1.86 -3.78
N THR A 280 18.01 2.11 -4.66
CA THR A 280 17.32 1.07 -5.42
C THR A 280 18.23 0.29 -6.36
N ALA A 281 19.34 0.87 -6.80
CA ALA A 281 20.35 0.20 -7.61
C ALA A 281 21.21 -0.80 -6.80
N GLY A 282 21.26 -0.65 -5.47
CA GLY A 282 21.99 -1.53 -4.55
C GLY A 282 21.09 -2.41 -3.68
N SER A 283 19.76 -2.33 -3.86
CA SER A 283 18.83 -3.20 -3.19
C SER A 283 18.95 -4.62 -3.75
N ASN A 284 18.67 -5.63 -2.93
CA ASN A 284 18.69 -7.06 -3.32
C ASN A 284 17.63 -7.41 -4.39
N TRP A 285 17.31 -6.49 -5.28
CA TRP A 285 16.52 -6.72 -6.45
C TRP A 285 17.39 -7.31 -7.54
N GLU A 286 16.90 -8.35 -8.17
CA GLU A 286 17.58 -8.98 -9.31
C GLU A 286 17.73 -8.01 -10.50
N GLU A 287 16.95 -6.90 -10.51
CA GLU A 287 17.07 -5.79 -11.46
C GLU A 287 16.93 -4.44 -10.76
N PRO A 288 17.58 -3.38 -11.27
CA PRO A 288 17.41 -2.03 -10.75
C PRO A 288 15.96 -1.60 -10.86
N LEU A 289 15.44 -0.98 -9.80
CA LEU A 289 14.06 -0.50 -9.71
C LEU A 289 13.82 0.57 -10.77
N LYS A 290 13.19 0.18 -11.87
CA LYS A 290 12.77 1.13 -12.93
C LYS A 290 11.45 1.84 -12.59
N ASN A 291 10.79 1.41 -11.52
CA ASN A 291 9.46 1.90 -11.12
C ASN A 291 9.48 2.42 -9.69
N PHE A 292 9.61 3.71 -9.52
CA PHE A 292 9.63 4.38 -8.21
C PHE A 292 8.29 4.31 -7.47
N HIS A 293 7.23 3.88 -8.12
CA HIS A 293 5.94 3.65 -7.47
C HIS A 293 5.95 2.48 -6.48
N ILE A 294 6.92 1.59 -6.61
CA ILE A 294 7.08 0.41 -5.74
C ILE A 294 8.35 0.47 -4.88
N ILE A 295 8.84 1.67 -4.59
CA ILE A 295 10.07 1.84 -3.79
C ILE A 295 9.89 1.32 -2.35
N ASP A 296 8.67 1.34 -1.83
CA ASP A 296 8.31 0.77 -0.54
C ASP A 296 8.40 -0.77 -0.51
N PHE A 297 8.54 -1.42 -1.67
CA PHE A 297 8.80 -2.86 -1.76
C PHE A 297 10.30 -3.20 -1.68
N ALA A 298 11.17 -2.21 -1.73
CA ALA A 298 12.61 -2.40 -1.63
C ALA A 298 13.05 -2.70 -0.19
N ASP A 299 14.13 -3.48 -0.05
CA ASP A 299 14.71 -3.79 1.27
C ASP A 299 15.16 -2.55 2.03
N CYS A 300 15.62 -1.53 1.31
CA CYS A 300 16.04 -0.27 1.91
C CYS A 300 14.89 0.52 2.54
N PHE A 301 13.63 0.22 2.25
CA PHE A 301 12.49 0.90 2.86
C PHE A 301 12.39 0.63 4.36
N MET A 302 12.93 -0.49 4.85
CA MET A 302 13.05 -0.75 6.29
C MET A 302 13.77 0.37 7.07
N HIS A 303 14.60 1.18 6.40
CA HIS A 303 15.25 2.33 7.04
C HIS A 303 14.26 3.43 7.46
N TYR A 304 13.02 3.40 6.93
CA TYR A 304 11.93 4.28 7.32
C TYR A 304 11.08 3.73 8.49
N HIS A 305 11.29 2.48 8.94
CA HIS A 305 10.59 1.92 10.09
C HIS A 305 10.70 2.78 11.35
N PRO A 306 11.86 3.38 11.70
CA PRO A 306 11.92 4.30 12.83
C PRO A 306 10.97 5.50 12.72
N LEU A 307 10.77 6.07 11.53
CA LEU A 307 9.82 7.16 11.31
C LEU A 307 8.36 6.69 11.45
N ILE A 308 8.07 5.46 11.01
CA ILE A 308 6.76 4.84 11.19
C ILE A 308 6.49 4.63 12.68
N LYS A 309 7.47 4.11 13.43
CA LYS A 309 7.37 3.90 14.88
C LYS A 309 7.21 5.21 15.64
N GLU A 310 7.98 6.24 15.29
CA GLU A 310 7.88 7.58 15.87
C GLU A 310 6.48 8.17 15.62
N TYR A 311 5.97 8.05 14.40
CA TYR A 311 4.64 8.51 14.06
C TYR A 311 3.56 7.79 14.89
N ILE A 312 3.61 6.45 14.96
CA ILE A 312 2.68 5.67 15.79
C ILE A 312 2.78 6.09 17.26
N THR A 313 3.99 6.23 17.79
CA THR A 313 4.23 6.68 19.18
C THR A 313 3.57 8.02 19.46
N SER A 314 3.65 8.96 18.53
CA SER A 314 3.05 10.30 18.68
C SER A 314 1.51 10.29 18.66
N ARG A 315 0.89 9.16 18.33
CA ARG A 315 -0.57 9.01 18.22
C ARG A 315 -1.20 8.19 19.35
N LEU A 316 -0.38 7.43 20.08
CA LEU A 316 -0.81 6.63 21.24
C LEU A 316 -0.96 7.50 22.49
#